data_4028e704261284d6f84c5bd5cc171fe8
#
_entry.id   4028e704261284d6f84c5bd5cc171fe8
#
_cell.length_a   1.000
_cell.length_b   1.000
_cell.length_c   1.000
_cell.angle_alpha   90.00
_cell.angle_beta   90.00
_cell.angle_gamma   90.00
#
_symmetry.space_group_name_H-M   'P 1'
#
loop_
_entity.id
_entity.type
_entity.pdbx_description
1 polymer ?
#
loop_
_entity_poly.entity_id
_entity_poly.type
_entity_poly.pdbx_seq_one_letter_code
_entity_poly.pdbx_strand_id
1 'polypeptide(L)'
;MIQFNIQRFKSLWQWTWTREKRWFVKTTLTYMATFTLLFLFFTCMVVHYEDGKISYFPCAATVMATVIAIFILGGSFMFATMKDKHDDQRYMMLPASNIEKYLMRYSIWILALPCYILSFVVADAVQFLLNTLLRHEGTMWVIQYLMNYTHHLSWMFDETPSYLLILDVVWLHSVFVVGATFFRSHKYNWILTALVLTVGFIVLVTFLPTRYIQVHTSPSLLKGAAYILLIAFNFWLSFRLFCRQQVIGKFMNL
;
A
#
# COMPACT_ATOMS: atom_id res chain seq x y z
N MET A 1 -13.41 14.98 26.64
CA MET A 1 -13.11 14.24 25.40
C MET A 1 -14.36 14.21 24.54
N ILE A 2 -14.31 14.69 23.30
CA ILE A 2 -15.46 14.60 22.39
C ILE A 2 -15.55 13.14 21.93
N GLN A 3 -16.63 12.45 22.24
CA GLN A 3 -16.86 11.07 21.83
C GLN A 3 -17.03 10.97 20.31
N PHE A 4 -16.71 9.81 19.74
CA PHE A 4 -16.94 9.51 18.31
C PHE A 4 -18.42 9.62 17.97
N ASN A 5 -18.75 10.33 16.88
CA ASN A 5 -20.11 10.50 16.39
C ASN A 5 -20.16 10.20 14.89
N ILE A 6 -20.99 9.23 14.52
CA ILE A 6 -21.10 8.76 13.14
C ILE A 6 -21.63 9.84 12.18
N GLN A 7 -22.50 10.73 12.64
CA GLN A 7 -23.04 11.82 11.81
C GLN A 7 -21.95 12.85 11.49
N ARG A 8 -21.11 13.22 12.48
CA ARG A 8 -19.94 14.10 12.25
C ARG A 8 -18.93 13.43 11.33
N PHE A 9 -18.68 12.14 11.51
CA PHE A 9 -17.78 11.38 10.64
C PHE A 9 -18.31 11.37 9.20
N LYS A 10 -19.62 11.16 8.98
CA LYS A 10 -20.25 11.25 7.65
C LYS A 10 -20.08 12.62 7.01
N SER A 11 -20.28 13.70 7.78
CA SER A 11 -20.08 15.07 7.28
C SER A 11 -18.62 15.35 6.91
N LEU A 12 -17.68 14.83 7.73
CA LEU A 12 -16.24 14.89 7.45
C LEU A 12 -15.88 14.12 6.19
N TRP A 13 -16.48 12.93 5.98
CA TRP A 13 -16.34 12.14 4.78
C TRP A 13 -16.83 12.90 3.53
N GLN A 14 -18.02 13.46 3.56
CA GLN A 14 -18.57 14.23 2.44
C GLN A 14 -17.69 15.43 2.09
N TRP A 15 -17.20 16.16 3.10
CA TRP A 15 -16.28 17.28 2.92
C TRP A 15 -14.97 16.81 2.26
N THR A 16 -14.36 15.75 2.75
CA THR A 16 -13.12 15.18 2.21
C THR A 16 -13.32 14.71 0.77
N TRP A 17 -14.41 13.98 0.49
CA TRP A 17 -14.71 13.50 -0.85
C TRP A 17 -14.88 14.63 -1.86
N THR A 18 -15.66 15.64 -1.52
CA THR A 18 -15.89 16.80 -2.40
C THR A 18 -14.59 17.51 -2.77
N ARG A 19 -13.66 17.57 -1.83
CA ARG A 19 -12.37 18.23 -2.02
C ARG A 19 -11.37 17.36 -2.79
N GLU A 20 -11.32 16.07 -2.51
CA GLU A 20 -10.26 15.18 -2.96
C GLU A 20 -10.63 14.35 -4.20
N LYS A 21 -11.88 14.41 -4.67
CA LYS A 21 -12.36 13.66 -5.85
C LYS A 21 -11.44 13.80 -7.07
N ARG A 22 -10.88 14.99 -7.31
CA ARG A 22 -9.95 15.22 -8.43
C ARG A 22 -8.65 14.43 -8.28
N TRP A 23 -8.17 14.27 -7.05
CA TRP A 23 -7.00 13.46 -6.77
C TRP A 23 -7.28 11.98 -7.07
N PHE A 24 -8.43 11.45 -6.61
CA PHE A 24 -8.83 10.08 -6.91
C PHE A 24 -8.95 9.83 -8.42
N VAL A 25 -9.62 10.70 -9.16
CA VAL A 25 -9.74 10.57 -10.63
C VAL A 25 -8.37 10.59 -11.29
N LYS A 26 -7.51 11.54 -10.93
CA LYS A 26 -6.15 11.62 -11.50
C LYS A 26 -5.35 10.36 -11.18
N THR A 27 -5.40 9.88 -9.96
CA THR A 27 -4.69 8.67 -9.52
C THR A 27 -5.18 7.43 -10.28
N THR A 28 -6.50 7.26 -10.42
CA THR A 28 -7.09 6.18 -11.21
C THR A 28 -6.63 6.21 -12.67
N LEU A 29 -6.70 7.37 -13.32
CA LEU A 29 -6.25 7.52 -14.71
C LEU A 29 -4.75 7.23 -14.86
N THR A 30 -3.94 7.65 -13.88
CA THR A 30 -2.49 7.35 -13.89
C THR A 30 -2.25 5.85 -13.78
N TYR A 31 -2.93 5.16 -12.86
CA TYR A 31 -2.80 3.70 -12.75
C TYR A 31 -3.29 2.97 -13.99
N MET A 32 -4.44 3.39 -14.57
CA MET A 32 -4.95 2.82 -15.82
C MET A 32 -3.92 2.94 -16.93
N ALA A 33 -3.36 4.12 -17.15
CA ALA A 33 -2.35 4.34 -18.19
C ALA A 33 -1.09 3.51 -17.92
N THR A 34 -0.61 3.48 -16.69
CA THR A 34 0.61 2.73 -16.31
C THR A 34 0.43 1.23 -16.52
N PHE A 35 -0.67 0.64 -16.04
CA PHE A 35 -0.91 -0.80 -16.23
C PHE A 35 -1.14 -1.15 -17.69
N THR A 36 -1.90 -0.33 -18.42
CA THR A 36 -2.12 -0.57 -19.86
C THR A 36 -0.80 -0.56 -20.62
N LEU A 37 0.05 0.43 -20.38
CA LEU A 37 1.37 0.49 -21.02
C LEU A 37 2.26 -0.70 -20.65
N LEU A 38 2.30 -1.08 -19.37
CA LEU A 38 3.08 -2.24 -18.90
C LEU A 38 2.58 -3.54 -19.53
N PHE A 39 1.27 -3.77 -19.55
CA PHE A 39 0.71 -5.00 -20.11
C PHE A 39 0.96 -5.08 -21.60
N LEU A 40 0.75 -4.00 -22.35
CA LEU A 40 1.05 -3.95 -23.77
C LEU A 40 2.55 -4.15 -24.04
N PHE A 41 3.41 -3.54 -23.23
CA PHE A 41 4.85 -3.76 -23.35
C PHE A 41 5.20 -5.25 -23.20
N PHE A 42 4.74 -5.89 -22.13
CA PHE A 42 5.05 -7.31 -21.88
C PHE A 42 4.39 -8.24 -22.90
N THR A 43 3.15 -7.99 -23.29
CA THR A 43 2.44 -8.89 -24.21
C THR A 43 2.81 -8.69 -25.67
N CYS A 44 3.18 -7.49 -26.11
CA CYS A 44 3.56 -7.21 -27.49
C CYS A 44 5.07 -7.34 -27.75
N MET A 45 5.92 -6.94 -26.78
CA MET A 45 7.39 -6.99 -26.99
C MET A 45 7.98 -8.36 -26.67
N VAL A 46 7.47 -9.07 -25.64
CA VAL A 46 8.01 -10.35 -25.21
C VAL A 46 7.61 -11.50 -26.14
N VAL A 47 6.50 -11.39 -26.86
CA VAL A 47 6.08 -12.38 -27.89
C VAL A 47 7.17 -12.63 -28.94
N HIS A 48 8.04 -11.66 -29.18
CA HIS A 48 9.17 -11.83 -30.12
C HIS A 48 10.29 -12.72 -29.62
N TYR A 49 10.35 -13.03 -28.31
CA TYR A 49 11.43 -13.78 -27.67
C TYR A 49 11.11 -15.25 -27.38
N GLU A 50 9.84 -15.63 -27.29
CA GLU A 50 9.40 -16.98 -26.89
C GLU A 50 8.54 -17.64 -27.98
N ASP A 51 9.12 -18.03 -29.11
CA ASP A 51 8.48 -18.82 -30.18
C ASP A 51 7.02 -18.42 -30.52
N GLY A 52 6.69 -17.14 -30.42
CA GLY A 52 5.36 -16.61 -30.73
C GLY A 52 4.29 -16.81 -29.64
N LYS A 53 4.63 -17.35 -28.48
CA LYS A 53 3.69 -17.50 -27.36
C LYS A 53 3.79 -16.37 -26.36
N ILE A 54 2.63 -15.86 -25.91
CA ILE A 54 2.58 -14.79 -24.91
C ILE A 54 2.94 -15.34 -23.53
N SER A 55 3.94 -14.76 -22.86
CA SER A 55 4.21 -15.03 -21.45
C SER A 55 3.48 -14.04 -20.58
N TYR A 56 2.53 -14.51 -19.78
CA TYR A 56 1.77 -13.68 -18.82
C TYR A 56 2.44 -13.56 -17.45
N PHE A 57 3.55 -14.28 -17.22
CA PHE A 57 4.28 -14.24 -15.96
C PHE A 57 4.75 -12.83 -15.56
N PRO A 58 5.38 -12.02 -16.44
CA PRO A 58 5.80 -10.68 -16.08
C PRO A 58 4.62 -9.75 -15.71
N CYS A 59 3.48 -9.88 -16.43
CA CYS A 59 2.27 -9.13 -16.11
C CYS A 59 1.74 -9.49 -14.71
N ALA A 60 1.61 -10.78 -14.42
CA ALA A 60 1.15 -11.29 -13.14
C ALA A 60 2.09 -10.88 -12.00
N ALA A 61 3.39 -11.02 -12.17
CA ALA A 61 4.41 -10.63 -11.20
C ALA A 61 4.34 -9.11 -10.91
N THR A 62 4.18 -8.28 -11.94
CA THR A 62 4.03 -6.83 -11.79
C THR A 62 2.77 -6.48 -10.99
N VAL A 63 1.64 -7.12 -11.27
CA VAL A 63 0.39 -6.90 -10.53
C VAL A 63 0.57 -7.26 -9.06
N MET A 64 1.11 -8.45 -8.77
CA MET A 64 1.33 -8.91 -7.38
C MET A 64 2.28 -7.98 -6.63
N ALA A 65 3.42 -7.62 -7.23
CA ALA A 65 4.38 -6.70 -6.63
C ALA A 65 3.75 -5.32 -6.35
N THR A 66 2.95 -4.82 -7.28
CA THR A 66 2.29 -3.51 -7.14
C THR A 66 1.19 -3.54 -6.08
N VAL A 67 0.39 -4.63 -5.98
CA VAL A 67 -0.62 -4.79 -4.91
C VAL A 67 0.06 -4.76 -3.54
N ILE A 68 1.11 -5.56 -3.36
CA ILE A 68 1.88 -5.60 -2.11
C ILE A 68 2.48 -4.23 -1.79
N ALA A 69 3.10 -3.58 -2.78
CA ALA A 69 3.68 -2.25 -2.61
C ALA A 69 2.62 -1.20 -2.23
N ILE A 70 1.46 -1.17 -2.90
CA ILE A 70 0.36 -0.25 -2.57
C ILE A 70 -0.18 -0.54 -1.16
N PHE A 71 -0.28 -1.80 -0.77
CA PHE A 71 -0.72 -2.14 0.58
C PHE A 71 0.31 -1.66 1.62
N ILE A 72 1.58 -1.97 1.46
CA ILE A 72 2.65 -1.55 2.39
C ILE A 72 2.74 -0.03 2.47
N LEU A 73 2.83 0.65 1.32
CA LEU A 73 2.95 2.10 1.23
C LEU A 73 1.64 2.84 1.53
N GLY A 74 0.51 2.14 1.57
CA GLY A 74 -0.82 2.71 1.80
C GLY A 74 -0.88 3.60 3.03
N GLY A 75 -0.19 3.22 4.12
CA GLY A 75 -0.08 4.03 5.32
C GLY A 75 0.50 5.42 5.08
N SER A 76 1.44 5.55 4.14
CA SER A 76 2.05 6.84 3.78
C SER A 76 1.11 7.78 3.04
N PHE A 77 0.04 7.27 2.44
CA PHE A 77 -0.92 8.09 1.70
C PHE A 77 -1.94 8.83 2.57
N MET A 78 -1.93 8.64 3.89
CA MET A 78 -2.82 9.36 4.81
C MET A 78 -2.85 10.87 4.57
N PHE A 79 -1.69 11.45 4.23
CA PHE A 79 -1.55 12.90 4.02
C PHE A 79 -1.26 13.28 2.55
N ALA A 80 -1.33 12.34 1.62
CA ALA A 80 -0.98 12.56 0.21
C ALA A 80 -1.83 13.65 -0.47
N THR A 81 -3.03 13.87 0.01
CA THR A 81 -3.96 14.87 -0.52
C THR A 81 -3.79 16.27 0.10
N MET A 82 -3.04 16.37 1.20
CA MET A 82 -2.69 17.65 1.82
C MET A 82 -1.43 18.21 1.16
N LYS A 83 -1.58 19.34 0.46
CA LYS A 83 -0.47 19.92 -0.31
C LYS A 83 0.30 20.96 0.48
N ASP A 84 -0.40 21.74 1.32
CA ASP A 84 0.12 22.91 1.99
C ASP A 84 -0.21 22.92 3.49
N LYS A 85 0.54 23.72 4.24
CA LYS A 85 0.30 23.97 5.68
C LYS A 85 -1.12 24.48 5.95
N HIS A 86 -1.69 25.24 5.02
CA HIS A 86 -3.07 25.73 5.13
C HIS A 86 -4.11 24.63 5.06
N ASP A 87 -3.82 23.55 4.32
CA ASP A 87 -4.69 22.39 4.23
C ASP A 87 -4.74 21.66 5.57
N ASP A 88 -3.58 21.49 6.22
CA ASP A 88 -3.47 20.92 7.57
C ASP A 88 -4.22 21.76 8.59
N GLN A 89 -4.03 23.08 8.56
CA GLN A 89 -4.72 24.00 9.48
C GLN A 89 -6.22 23.89 9.34
N ARG A 90 -6.74 23.99 8.11
CA ARG A 90 -8.18 23.86 7.84
C ARG A 90 -8.73 22.54 8.33
N TYR A 91 -8.00 21.44 8.10
CA TYR A 91 -8.42 20.11 8.55
C TYR A 91 -8.45 20.02 10.08
N MET A 92 -7.42 20.52 10.76
CA MET A 92 -7.37 20.51 12.23
C MET A 92 -8.43 21.39 12.89
N MET A 93 -8.88 22.46 12.22
CA MET A 93 -9.95 23.34 12.69
C MET A 93 -11.37 22.77 12.52
N LEU A 94 -11.54 21.67 11.77
CA LEU A 94 -12.86 21.06 11.59
C LEU A 94 -13.45 20.61 12.95
N PRO A 95 -14.78 20.80 13.18
CA PRO A 95 -15.44 20.44 14.43
C PRO A 95 -15.68 18.94 14.54
N ALA A 96 -14.59 18.17 14.56
CA ALA A 96 -14.58 16.71 14.66
C ALA A 96 -13.55 16.26 15.70
N SER A 97 -13.74 15.11 16.31
CA SER A 97 -12.79 14.52 17.26
C SER A 97 -11.50 14.08 16.57
N ASN A 98 -10.39 14.03 17.31
CA ASN A 98 -9.11 13.58 16.74
C ASN A 98 -9.18 12.15 16.19
N ILE A 99 -9.99 11.28 16.80
CA ILE A 99 -10.17 9.92 16.31
C ILE A 99 -10.94 9.90 14.99
N GLU A 100 -11.99 10.75 14.84
CA GLU A 100 -12.73 10.87 13.58
C GLU A 100 -11.82 11.40 12.46
N LYS A 101 -10.98 12.39 12.77
CA LYS A 101 -10.01 12.95 11.83
C LYS A 101 -8.94 11.92 11.43
N TYR A 102 -8.41 11.20 12.40
CA TYR A 102 -7.40 10.17 12.14
C TYR A 102 -7.96 9.05 11.27
N LEU A 103 -9.13 8.49 11.63
CA LEU A 103 -9.79 7.43 10.87
C LEU A 103 -10.14 7.89 9.45
N MET A 104 -10.60 9.14 9.29
CA MET A 104 -10.89 9.68 7.97
C MET A 104 -9.63 9.76 7.10
N ARG A 105 -8.50 10.20 7.65
CA ARG A 105 -7.23 10.23 6.92
C ARG A 105 -6.71 8.84 6.58
N TYR A 106 -6.80 7.93 7.53
CA TYR A 106 -6.43 6.55 7.29
C TYR A 106 -7.29 5.89 6.20
N SER A 107 -8.59 6.22 6.13
CA SER A 107 -9.50 5.64 5.13
C SER A 107 -9.21 6.07 3.68
N ILE A 108 -8.41 7.12 3.44
CA ILE A 108 -8.08 7.59 2.09
C ILE A 108 -7.39 6.50 1.26
N TRP A 109 -6.43 5.77 1.84
CA TRP A 109 -5.76 4.70 1.14
C TRP A 109 -6.68 3.52 0.85
N ILE A 110 -7.63 3.21 1.76
CA ILE A 110 -8.63 2.16 1.56
C ILE A 110 -9.51 2.51 0.36
N LEU A 111 -9.88 3.79 0.21
CA LEU A 111 -10.64 4.27 -0.96
C LEU A 111 -9.85 4.22 -2.26
N ALA A 112 -8.53 4.26 -2.20
CA ALA A 112 -7.68 4.12 -3.38
C ALA A 112 -7.65 2.68 -3.91
N LEU A 113 -7.92 1.66 -3.08
CA LEU A 113 -7.93 0.25 -3.50
C LEU A 113 -8.96 -0.06 -4.61
N PRO A 114 -10.24 0.35 -4.52
CA PRO A 114 -11.18 0.17 -5.63
C PRO A 114 -10.71 0.84 -6.93
N CYS A 115 -10.10 2.02 -6.83
CA CYS A 115 -9.54 2.72 -7.99
C CYS A 115 -8.41 1.90 -8.65
N TYR A 116 -7.57 1.28 -7.83
CA TYR A 116 -6.50 0.40 -8.30
C TYR A 116 -7.07 -0.85 -8.99
N ILE A 117 -8.04 -1.53 -8.36
CA ILE A 117 -8.69 -2.73 -8.93
C ILE A 117 -9.35 -2.40 -10.27
N LEU A 118 -10.09 -1.28 -10.34
CA LEU A 118 -10.71 -0.83 -11.58
C LEU A 118 -9.67 -0.58 -12.68
N SER A 119 -8.56 0.06 -12.34
CA SER A 119 -7.47 0.35 -13.27
C SER A 119 -6.84 -0.93 -13.83
N PHE A 120 -6.64 -1.93 -12.97
CA PHE A 120 -6.15 -3.24 -13.36
C PHE A 120 -7.11 -3.95 -14.31
N VAL A 121 -8.41 -4.01 -13.98
CA VAL A 121 -9.43 -4.69 -14.81
C VAL A 121 -9.52 -4.04 -16.19
N VAL A 122 -9.49 -2.71 -16.27
CA VAL A 122 -9.51 -2.01 -17.55
C VAL A 122 -8.27 -2.29 -18.39
N ALA A 123 -7.09 -2.28 -17.76
CA ALA A 123 -5.83 -2.58 -18.44
C ALA A 123 -5.81 -4.03 -18.96
N ASP A 124 -6.33 -4.98 -18.18
CA ASP A 124 -6.45 -6.39 -18.57
C ASP A 124 -7.41 -6.56 -19.75
N ALA A 125 -8.55 -5.85 -19.75
CA ALA A 125 -9.48 -5.86 -20.88
C ALA A 125 -8.85 -5.29 -22.15
N VAL A 126 -8.10 -4.19 -22.07
CA VAL A 126 -7.43 -3.58 -23.23
C VAL A 126 -6.37 -4.51 -23.81
N GLN A 127 -5.52 -5.12 -22.96
CA GLN A 127 -4.50 -6.07 -23.42
C GLN A 127 -5.15 -7.30 -24.08
N PHE A 128 -6.20 -7.85 -23.47
CA PHE A 128 -6.93 -9.01 -24.02
C PHE A 128 -7.51 -8.69 -25.42
N LEU A 129 -8.19 -7.55 -25.57
CA LEU A 129 -8.76 -7.14 -26.84
C LEU A 129 -7.69 -6.95 -27.92
N LEU A 130 -6.59 -6.27 -27.61
CA LEU A 130 -5.52 -6.01 -28.56
C LEU A 130 -4.81 -7.30 -29.01
N ASN A 131 -4.50 -8.19 -28.08
CA ASN A 131 -3.87 -9.47 -28.42
C ASN A 131 -4.81 -10.37 -29.25
N THR A 132 -6.11 -10.33 -28.98
CA THR A 132 -7.11 -11.03 -29.79
C THR A 132 -7.20 -10.45 -31.20
N LEU A 133 -7.18 -9.12 -31.36
CA LEU A 133 -7.18 -8.44 -32.65
C LEU A 133 -5.92 -8.74 -33.47
N LEU A 134 -4.77 -8.81 -32.81
CA LEU A 134 -3.48 -9.15 -33.42
C LEU A 134 -3.33 -10.66 -33.70
N ARG A 135 -4.32 -11.48 -33.31
CA ARG A 135 -4.35 -12.94 -33.49
C ARG A 135 -3.15 -13.64 -32.86
N HIS A 136 -2.68 -13.13 -31.71
CA HIS A 136 -1.61 -13.80 -30.97
C HIS A 136 -2.11 -15.13 -30.38
N GLU A 137 -1.31 -16.18 -30.51
CA GLU A 137 -1.64 -17.48 -29.91
C GLU A 137 -1.53 -17.44 -28.38
N GLY A 138 -2.42 -18.18 -27.69
CA GLY A 138 -2.42 -18.25 -26.22
C GLY A 138 -2.98 -17.02 -25.49
N THR A 139 -3.81 -16.22 -26.16
CA THR A 139 -4.45 -15.04 -25.56
C THR A 139 -5.34 -15.44 -24.37
N MET A 140 -5.06 -14.86 -23.19
CA MET A 140 -5.84 -15.07 -21.96
C MET A 140 -5.90 -13.79 -21.13
N TRP A 141 -6.78 -13.77 -20.13
CA TRP A 141 -6.82 -12.70 -19.14
C TRP A 141 -5.66 -12.84 -18.13
N VAL A 142 -5.02 -11.74 -17.77
CA VAL A 142 -3.99 -11.73 -16.71
C VAL A 142 -4.57 -12.20 -15.37
N ILE A 143 -5.83 -11.83 -15.06
CA ILE A 143 -6.52 -12.30 -13.87
C ILE A 143 -6.69 -13.83 -13.86
N GLN A 144 -6.99 -14.43 -15.00
CA GLN A 144 -7.10 -15.89 -15.12
C GLN A 144 -5.75 -16.56 -14.91
N TYR A 145 -4.68 -15.99 -15.47
CA TYR A 145 -3.32 -16.47 -15.24
C TYR A 145 -2.94 -16.38 -13.75
N LEU A 146 -3.24 -15.25 -13.09
CA LEU A 146 -3.02 -15.07 -11.65
C LEU A 146 -3.73 -16.12 -10.81
N MET A 147 -5.00 -16.40 -11.10
CA MET A 147 -5.77 -17.42 -10.35
C MET A 147 -5.16 -18.81 -10.51
N ASN A 148 -4.70 -19.18 -11.70
CA ASN A 148 -4.04 -20.44 -11.93
C ASN A 148 -2.64 -20.49 -11.30
N TYR A 149 -1.91 -19.38 -11.34
CA TYR A 149 -0.54 -19.29 -10.83
C TYR A 149 -0.46 -19.28 -9.29
N THR A 150 -1.47 -18.74 -8.59
CA THR A 150 -1.51 -18.78 -7.12
C THR A 150 -1.51 -20.21 -6.56
N HIS A 151 -2.04 -21.18 -7.30
CA HIS A 151 -1.91 -22.60 -6.95
C HIS A 151 -0.47 -23.11 -7.03
N HIS A 152 0.36 -22.52 -7.88
CA HIS A 152 1.76 -22.91 -8.02
C HIS A 152 2.71 -22.15 -7.07
N LEU A 153 2.29 -21.01 -6.53
CA LEU A 153 3.09 -20.25 -5.56
C LEU A 153 3.13 -20.87 -4.17
N SER A 154 2.22 -21.78 -3.84
CA SER A 154 2.20 -22.45 -2.54
C SER A 154 3.52 -23.14 -2.19
N TRP A 155 4.21 -23.70 -3.19
CA TRP A 155 5.52 -24.35 -2.99
C TRP A 155 6.66 -23.40 -2.59
N MET A 156 6.57 -22.11 -2.96
CA MET A 156 7.58 -21.09 -2.56
C MET A 156 7.52 -20.77 -1.06
N PHE A 157 6.41 -21.06 -0.42
CA PHE A 157 6.11 -20.68 0.96
C PHE A 157 5.84 -21.88 1.87
N ASP A 158 6.19 -23.09 1.41
CA ASP A 158 5.89 -24.35 2.10
C ASP A 158 6.43 -24.40 3.55
N GLU A 159 7.53 -23.70 3.83
CA GLU A 159 8.14 -23.70 5.17
C GLU A 159 7.58 -22.61 6.12
N THR A 160 6.94 -21.56 5.57
CA THR A 160 6.41 -20.47 6.39
C THR A 160 4.88 -20.46 6.40
N PRO A 161 4.24 -20.51 7.56
CA PRO A 161 2.79 -20.40 7.63
C PRO A 161 2.28 -19.12 6.96
N SER A 162 1.33 -19.24 6.03
CA SER A 162 0.79 -18.13 5.23
C SER A 162 0.33 -16.93 6.06
N TYR A 163 -0.17 -17.17 7.30
CA TYR A 163 -0.60 -16.09 8.19
C TYR A 163 0.57 -15.20 8.66
N LEU A 164 1.80 -15.75 8.79
CA LEU A 164 2.97 -14.95 9.15
C LEU A 164 3.36 -13.98 8.03
N LEU A 165 3.26 -14.41 6.78
CA LEU A 165 3.50 -13.52 5.63
C LEU A 165 2.49 -12.35 5.60
N ILE A 166 1.22 -12.65 5.89
CA ILE A 166 0.19 -11.61 6.00
C ILE A 166 0.52 -10.65 7.14
N LEU A 167 0.93 -11.16 8.29
CA LEU A 167 1.32 -10.34 9.45
C LEU A 167 2.54 -9.48 9.16
N ASP A 168 3.54 -9.98 8.41
CA ASP A 168 4.69 -9.20 7.96
C ASP A 168 4.26 -8.00 7.11
N VAL A 169 3.40 -8.23 6.12
CA VAL A 169 2.89 -7.16 5.24
C VAL A 169 2.08 -6.13 6.04
N VAL A 170 1.23 -6.58 6.98
CA VAL A 170 0.45 -5.68 7.86
C VAL A 170 1.35 -4.93 8.83
N TRP A 171 2.39 -5.56 9.36
CA TRP A 171 3.38 -4.90 10.20
C TRP A 171 4.12 -3.80 9.43
N LEU A 172 4.64 -4.10 8.25
CA LEU A 172 5.28 -3.11 7.37
C LEU A 172 4.33 -1.94 7.08
N HIS A 173 3.07 -2.22 6.70
CA HIS A 173 2.05 -1.19 6.53
C HIS A 173 1.93 -0.29 7.77
N SER A 174 1.85 -0.89 8.97
CA SER A 174 1.74 -0.13 10.22
C SER A 174 2.95 0.76 10.49
N VAL A 175 4.17 0.35 10.10
CA VAL A 175 5.38 1.17 10.20
C VAL A 175 5.29 2.37 9.25
N PHE A 176 4.78 2.20 8.03
CA PHE A 176 4.55 3.32 7.10
C PHE A 176 3.45 4.27 7.59
N VAL A 177 2.46 3.79 8.35
CA VAL A 177 1.47 4.65 9.03
C VAL A 177 2.14 5.52 10.10
N VAL A 178 3.07 4.94 10.91
CA VAL A 178 3.87 5.71 11.88
C VAL A 178 4.74 6.73 11.14
N GLY A 179 5.42 6.33 10.08
CA GLY A 179 6.25 7.22 9.27
C GLY A 179 5.48 8.40 8.70
N ALA A 180 4.24 8.18 8.24
CA ALA A 180 3.37 9.25 7.74
C ALA A 180 3.02 10.29 8.80
N THR A 181 2.85 9.87 10.05
CA THR A 181 2.53 10.78 11.16
C THR A 181 3.77 11.41 11.80
N PHE A 182 4.91 10.74 11.73
CA PHE A 182 6.18 11.22 12.26
C PHE A 182 6.85 12.24 11.33
N PHE A 183 7.01 11.89 10.05
CA PHE A 183 7.56 12.79 9.04
C PHE A 183 6.47 13.67 8.46
N ARG A 184 6.50 14.94 8.78
CA ARG A 184 5.50 15.92 8.36
C ARG A 184 5.62 16.35 6.90
N SER A 185 6.62 15.85 6.18
CA SER A 185 6.78 16.06 4.75
C SER A 185 5.83 15.16 3.97
N HIS A 186 4.66 15.67 3.61
CA HIS A 186 3.61 14.92 2.91
C HIS A 186 4.06 14.30 1.57
N LYS A 187 5.10 14.85 0.97
CA LYS A 187 5.59 14.39 -0.34
C LYS A 187 6.63 13.27 -0.24
N TYR A 188 7.44 13.27 0.80
CA TYR A 188 8.63 12.39 0.92
C TYR A 188 8.59 11.47 2.14
N ASN A 189 7.49 11.44 2.91
CA ASN A 189 7.37 10.63 4.12
C ASN A 189 7.65 9.14 3.88
N TRP A 190 7.18 8.58 2.76
CA TRP A 190 7.42 7.18 2.40
C TRP A 190 8.90 6.88 2.12
N ILE A 191 9.62 7.81 1.45
CA ILE A 191 11.05 7.67 1.18
C ILE A 191 11.83 7.71 2.50
N LEU A 192 11.52 8.67 3.38
CA LEU A 192 12.17 8.80 4.67
C LEU A 192 11.92 7.56 5.55
N THR A 193 10.69 7.05 5.56
CA THR A 193 10.36 5.82 6.30
C THR A 193 11.10 4.62 5.73
N ALA A 194 11.13 4.46 4.40
CA ALA A 194 11.87 3.39 3.74
C ALA A 194 13.37 3.47 4.03
N LEU A 195 13.95 4.68 4.02
CA LEU A 195 15.35 4.90 4.35
C LEU A 195 15.66 4.50 5.80
N VAL A 196 14.83 4.92 6.75
CA VAL A 196 14.99 4.53 8.18
C VAL A 196 14.89 3.02 8.35
N LEU A 197 13.93 2.37 7.69
CA LEU A 197 13.81 0.90 7.72
C LEU A 197 15.04 0.21 7.12
N THR A 198 15.54 0.70 5.97
CA THR A 198 16.72 0.13 5.30
C THR A 198 17.96 0.28 6.17
N VAL A 199 18.21 1.46 6.72
CA VAL A 199 19.35 1.70 7.63
C VAL A 199 19.20 0.83 8.89
N GLY A 200 18.02 0.78 9.49
CA GLY A 200 17.75 -0.08 10.66
C GLY A 200 18.02 -1.55 10.36
N PHE A 201 17.59 -2.04 9.19
CA PHE A 201 17.85 -3.41 8.76
C PHE A 201 19.34 -3.68 8.57
N ILE A 202 20.08 -2.78 7.90
CA ILE A 202 21.54 -2.90 7.71
C ILE A 202 22.25 -2.96 9.07
N VAL A 203 21.91 -2.04 9.99
CA VAL A 203 22.46 -2.02 11.35
C VAL A 203 22.17 -3.33 12.06
N LEU A 204 20.93 -3.81 12.00
CA LEU A 204 20.53 -5.05 12.66
C LEU A 204 21.29 -6.26 12.12
N VAL A 205 21.43 -6.39 10.81
CA VAL A 205 22.18 -7.50 10.18
C VAL A 205 23.68 -7.41 10.48
N THR A 206 24.24 -6.18 10.55
CA THR A 206 25.67 -5.99 10.81
C THR A 206 26.05 -6.29 12.26
N PHE A 207 25.20 -5.91 13.22
CA PHE A 207 25.53 -6.02 14.64
C PHE A 207 24.95 -7.25 15.34
N LEU A 208 23.91 -7.92 14.76
CA LEU A 208 23.43 -9.17 15.30
C LEU A 208 24.29 -10.34 14.78
N PRO A 209 24.88 -11.15 15.67
CA PRO A 209 25.58 -12.36 15.25
C PRO A 209 24.64 -13.26 14.46
N THR A 210 25.11 -13.80 13.34
CA THR A 210 24.34 -14.67 12.42
C THR A 210 23.68 -15.86 13.12
N ARG A 211 24.18 -16.28 14.28
CA ARG A 211 23.57 -17.32 15.12
C ARG A 211 22.18 -16.95 15.65
N TYR A 212 21.86 -15.66 15.83
CA TYR A 212 20.53 -15.23 16.28
C TYR A 212 19.51 -15.10 15.13
N ILE A 213 19.99 -15.04 13.89
CA ILE A 213 19.12 -14.99 12.69
C ILE A 213 18.55 -16.39 12.39
N GLN A 214 19.23 -17.46 12.82
CA GLN A 214 18.74 -18.84 12.74
C GLN A 214 17.75 -19.16 13.91
N VAL A 215 16.73 -18.34 14.08
CA VAL A 215 15.64 -18.67 15.04
C VAL A 215 14.70 -19.67 14.38
N HIS A 216 15.21 -20.87 14.14
CA HIS A 216 14.42 -21.98 13.58
C HIS A 216 13.40 -22.58 14.55
N THR A 217 13.37 -22.18 15.82
CA THR A 217 12.66 -22.94 16.86
C THR A 217 11.66 -22.18 17.71
N SER A 218 11.42 -20.88 17.45
CA SER A 218 10.32 -20.25 18.17
C SER A 218 8.97 -20.73 17.63
N PRO A 219 8.01 -21.12 18.49
CA PRO A 219 6.68 -21.51 18.06
C PRO A 219 6.08 -20.43 17.16
N SER A 220 5.53 -20.81 16.02
CA SER A 220 4.92 -19.89 15.06
C SER A 220 3.86 -18.98 15.70
N LEU A 221 3.15 -19.50 16.72
CA LEU A 221 2.19 -18.74 17.52
C LEU A 221 2.83 -17.58 18.29
N LEU A 222 4.01 -17.74 18.87
CA LEU A 222 4.70 -16.68 19.62
C LEU A 222 5.13 -15.55 18.66
N LYS A 223 5.63 -15.90 17.47
CA LYS A 223 5.95 -14.91 16.42
C LYS A 223 4.70 -14.14 16.00
N GLY A 224 3.59 -14.83 15.76
CA GLY A 224 2.31 -14.20 15.41
C GLY A 224 1.82 -13.23 16.49
N ALA A 225 1.90 -13.63 17.76
CA ALA A 225 1.53 -12.77 18.89
C ALA A 225 2.43 -11.51 18.97
N ALA A 226 3.74 -11.67 18.76
CA ALA A 226 4.68 -10.55 18.73
C ALA A 226 4.34 -9.55 17.59
N TYR A 227 4.03 -10.02 16.38
CA TYR A 227 3.59 -9.15 15.28
C TYR A 227 2.32 -8.38 15.62
N ILE A 228 1.31 -9.04 16.18
CA ILE A 228 0.05 -8.39 16.58
C ILE A 228 0.31 -7.27 17.59
N LEU A 229 1.15 -7.51 18.60
CA LEU A 229 1.53 -6.50 19.60
C LEU A 229 2.27 -5.32 18.95
N LEU A 230 3.22 -5.58 18.04
CA LEU A 230 3.95 -4.54 17.32
C LEU A 230 3.03 -3.71 16.42
N ILE A 231 2.10 -4.34 15.71
CA ILE A 231 1.10 -3.67 14.88
C ILE A 231 0.22 -2.77 15.74
N ALA A 232 -0.30 -3.28 16.85
CA ALA A 232 -1.14 -2.51 17.77
C ALA A 232 -0.38 -1.31 18.37
N PHE A 233 0.88 -1.52 18.75
CA PHE A 233 1.76 -0.46 19.24
C PHE A 233 2.00 0.62 18.17
N ASN A 234 2.28 0.23 16.92
CA ASN A 234 2.49 1.17 15.82
C ASN A 234 1.25 2.02 15.56
N PHE A 235 0.05 1.44 15.52
CA PHE A 235 -1.19 2.21 15.35
C PHE A 235 -1.45 3.14 16.53
N TRP A 236 -1.23 2.68 17.76
CA TRP A 236 -1.34 3.52 18.94
C TRP A 236 -0.34 4.70 18.90
N LEU A 237 0.92 4.43 18.56
CA LEU A 237 1.96 5.45 18.43
C LEU A 237 1.60 6.48 17.35
N SER A 238 1.18 6.01 16.17
CA SER A 238 0.74 6.86 15.07
C SER A 238 -0.41 7.78 15.50
N PHE A 239 -1.43 7.23 16.17
CA PHE A 239 -2.53 8.04 16.69
C PHE A 239 -2.08 9.07 17.74
N ARG A 240 -1.16 8.70 18.63
CA ARG A 240 -0.58 9.62 19.62
C ARG A 240 0.18 10.76 18.93
N LEU A 241 0.99 10.45 17.93
CA LEU A 241 1.72 11.45 17.14
C LEU A 241 0.74 12.37 16.41
N PHE A 242 -0.31 11.82 15.80
CA PHE A 242 -1.36 12.61 15.15
C PHE A 242 -2.04 13.58 16.12
N CYS A 243 -2.38 13.14 17.33
CA CYS A 243 -2.99 14.01 18.36
C CYS A 243 -2.06 15.14 18.84
N ARG A 244 -0.73 14.91 18.79
CA ARG A 244 0.29 15.92 19.14
C ARG A 244 0.65 16.82 17.98
N GLN A 245 0.08 16.61 16.80
CA GLN A 245 0.40 17.36 15.60
C GLN A 245 0.09 18.84 15.80
N GLN A 246 1.15 19.66 15.89
CA GLN A 246 1.01 21.11 15.99
C GLN A 246 0.88 21.71 14.60
N VAL A 247 -0.02 22.67 14.48
CA VAL A 247 -0.31 23.38 13.23
C VAL A 247 0.88 24.18 12.71
N ILE A 248 1.90 24.42 13.54
CA ILE A 248 3.03 25.30 13.23
C ILE A 248 4.34 24.51 13.22
N GLY A 249 4.84 24.28 12.05
CA GLY A 249 6.23 24.48 11.65
C GLY A 249 7.32 23.47 11.90
N LYS A 250 7.14 22.23 12.43
CA LYS A 250 8.27 21.30 12.57
C LYS A 250 8.28 20.23 11.45
N PHE A 251 9.48 19.91 10.94
CA PHE A 251 9.69 18.84 9.96
C PHE A 251 9.37 17.44 10.53
N MET A 252 9.71 17.23 11.79
CA MET A 252 9.39 16.02 12.54
C MET A 252 8.40 16.32 13.66
N ASN A 253 7.46 15.40 13.88
CA ASN A 253 6.48 15.47 14.95
C ASN A 253 7.03 14.69 16.17
N LEU A 254 7.78 15.39 17.01
CA LEU A 254 8.33 14.88 18.26
C LEU A 254 7.49 15.29 19.46
#